data_5ab2bc28217fe8382fe8e52150645286
#
_entry.id   5ab2bc28217fe8382fe8e52150645286
#
_cell.length_a   1.000
_cell.length_b   1.000
_cell.length_c   1.000
_cell.angle_alpha   90.00
_cell.angle_beta   90.00
_cell.angle_gamma   90.00
#
_symmetry.space_group_name_H-M   'P 1'
#
loop_
_entity.id
_entity.type
_entity.pdbx_description
1 polymer ?
#
loop_
_entity_poly.entity_id
_entity_poly.type
_entity_poly.pdbx_seq_one_letter_code
_entity_poly.pdbx_strand_id
1 'polypeptide(L)'
;MIELLGVNIKHKSFGVGKVIEQTDTYLKIEFPVGTKQFQFPEAFEKFLQCENSNIQNIVLEELATKKEKEAEIKRQKQEEQARLIKTQTIVKPSGTRQKTYPKENIAFKCNYCNGGLAENGIGYICACSNEMIDYNIEVAQHNWCCDDDSPCKQYYDGIITRKELDSISEEDGFVCYESQMLRNWTAFAGFALTKENHQRPMKLNKVQVNSLAILTTREPHDSEKDRFVFGVFLVDEAYEGDNRDEGYVTTSSKYKLSLTKDEAKKVLFWNYYHNENAPEKAAWGQGLHRYITDEQAASILKDIVSVKKGKKDEALAQEFLERFCEINSIDISDLPIMVGALQRK
;
A
#
# COMPACT_ATOMS: atom_id res chain seq x y z
N MET A 1 24.23 18.32 9.90
CA MET A 1 22.85 18.79 10.17
C MET A 1 22.90 20.25 10.57
N ILE A 2 22.12 21.09 9.89
CA ILE A 2 22.00 22.50 10.23
C ILE A 2 21.13 22.69 11.47
N GLU A 3 21.54 23.59 12.37
CA GLU A 3 20.72 23.96 13.53
C GLU A 3 19.75 25.08 13.16
N LEU A 4 18.45 24.81 13.30
CA LEU A 4 17.37 25.75 12.98
C LEU A 4 16.67 26.29 14.22
N LEU A 5 17.09 25.94 15.43
CA LEU A 5 16.48 26.40 16.67
C LEU A 5 16.44 27.93 16.71
N GLY A 6 15.27 28.52 16.93
CA GLY A 6 15.09 29.96 16.95
C GLY A 6 15.00 30.65 15.58
N VAL A 7 15.13 29.92 14.48
CA VAL A 7 15.00 30.46 13.10
C VAL A 7 13.52 30.69 12.76
N ASN A 8 13.26 31.77 12.03
CA ASN A 8 11.91 32.04 11.49
C ASN A 8 11.69 31.23 10.22
N ILE A 9 10.57 30.50 10.21
CA ILE A 9 10.15 29.65 9.10
C ILE A 9 8.78 30.10 8.64
N LYS A 10 8.62 30.26 7.33
CA LYS A 10 7.35 30.61 6.69
C LYS A 10 6.66 29.32 6.22
N HIS A 11 5.40 29.16 6.59
CA HIS A 11 4.50 28.13 6.09
C HIS A 11 3.40 28.76 5.24
N LYS A 12 2.98 28.10 4.14
CA LYS A 12 1.98 28.64 3.22
C LYS A 12 0.66 29.03 3.90
N SER A 13 0.19 28.21 4.84
CA SER A 13 -1.13 28.39 5.50
C SER A 13 -1.02 28.99 6.91
N PHE A 14 0.08 28.79 7.64
CA PHE A 14 0.21 29.20 9.05
C PHE A 14 0.98 30.52 9.25
N GLY A 15 1.50 31.09 8.14
CA GLY A 15 2.31 32.31 8.20
C GLY A 15 3.74 32.07 8.67
N VAL A 16 4.31 33.04 9.36
CA VAL A 16 5.69 32.95 9.90
C VAL A 16 5.62 32.43 11.33
N GLY A 17 6.40 31.40 11.61
CA GLY A 17 6.58 30.80 12.94
C GLY A 17 8.05 30.67 13.30
N LYS A 18 8.34 30.40 14.56
CA LYS A 18 9.68 30.23 15.10
C LYS A 18 9.94 28.79 15.50
N VAL A 19 11.08 28.22 15.09
CA VAL A 19 11.44 26.87 15.50
C VAL A 19 11.76 26.86 17.00
N ILE A 20 11.05 26.02 17.75
CA ILE A 20 11.19 25.87 19.21
C ILE A 20 11.82 24.53 19.61
N GLU A 21 11.81 23.53 18.71
CA GLU A 21 12.43 22.22 18.93
C GLU A 21 12.86 21.64 17.59
N GLN A 22 14.00 20.96 17.58
CA GLN A 22 14.55 20.27 16.41
C GLN A 22 15.14 18.94 16.82
N THR A 23 14.82 17.90 16.05
CA THR A 23 15.47 16.59 16.09
C THR A 23 15.96 16.19 14.70
N ASP A 24 16.56 15.02 14.58
CA ASP A 24 17.02 14.47 13.29
C ASP A 24 15.85 14.17 12.32
N THR A 25 14.62 14.09 12.83
CA THR A 25 13.45 13.64 12.07
C THR A 25 12.30 14.64 12.05
N TYR A 26 12.27 15.61 12.96
CA TYR A 26 11.19 16.59 13.00
C TYR A 26 11.61 17.97 13.52
N LEU A 27 10.79 18.96 13.17
CA LEU A 27 10.82 20.32 13.73
C LEU A 27 9.47 20.62 14.38
N LYS A 28 9.50 21.26 15.57
CA LYS A 28 8.34 21.95 16.13
C LYS A 28 8.49 23.46 15.91
N ILE A 29 7.45 24.04 15.35
CA ILE A 29 7.43 25.47 15.00
C ILE A 29 6.22 26.10 15.70
N GLU A 30 6.47 27.19 16.39
CA GLU A 30 5.42 28.01 17.03
C GLU A 30 4.94 29.07 16.04
N PHE A 31 3.71 28.94 15.59
CA PHE A 31 3.01 29.88 14.72
C PHE A 31 1.99 30.70 15.53
N PRO A 32 1.47 31.83 14.96
CA PRO A 32 0.39 32.58 15.59
C PRO A 32 -0.88 31.76 15.89
N VAL A 33 -1.08 30.69 15.13
CA VAL A 33 -2.21 29.74 15.25
C VAL A 33 -1.92 28.56 16.17
N GLY A 34 -0.74 28.51 16.82
CA GLY A 34 -0.32 27.44 17.73
C GLY A 34 0.91 26.68 17.22
N THR A 35 1.40 25.77 18.05
CA THR A 35 2.59 24.97 17.76
C THR A 35 2.25 23.83 16.79
N LYS A 36 3.09 23.60 15.78
CA LYS A 36 2.96 22.54 14.78
C LYS A 36 4.26 21.78 14.64
N GLN A 37 4.16 20.49 14.34
CA GLN A 37 5.30 19.60 14.11
C GLN A 37 5.38 19.20 12.63
N PHE A 38 6.59 19.20 12.08
CA PHE A 38 6.85 18.89 10.66
C PHE A 38 8.02 17.92 10.55
N GLN A 39 7.97 17.02 9.57
CA GLN A 39 9.11 16.17 9.24
C GLN A 39 10.30 17.01 8.75
N PHE A 40 11.48 16.67 9.22
CA PHE A 40 12.71 17.35 8.83
C PHE A 40 13.69 16.37 8.15
N PRO A 41 14.30 16.75 7.04
CA PRO A 41 14.18 18.03 6.30
C PRO A 41 13.04 18.06 5.25
N GLU A 42 12.23 17.02 5.11
CA GLU A 42 11.28 16.79 4.01
C GLU A 42 10.24 17.91 3.84
N ALA A 43 9.78 18.50 4.94
CA ALA A 43 8.78 19.56 4.90
C ALA A 43 9.26 20.84 4.16
N PHE A 44 10.58 21.03 4.02
CA PHE A 44 11.13 22.17 3.27
C PHE A 44 11.00 22.01 1.74
N GLU A 45 10.69 20.84 1.27
CA GLU A 45 10.45 20.64 -0.16
C GLU A 45 9.18 21.37 -0.63
N LYS A 46 8.12 21.36 0.19
CA LYS A 46 6.78 21.79 -0.24
C LYS A 46 6.10 22.81 0.68
N PHE A 47 6.36 22.76 1.98
CA PHE A 47 5.55 23.45 2.97
C PHE A 47 6.29 24.57 3.71
N LEU A 48 7.57 24.40 3.98
CA LEU A 48 8.36 25.29 4.81
C LEU A 48 9.38 26.05 3.97
N GLN A 49 9.60 27.30 4.32
CA GLN A 49 10.64 28.16 3.74
C GLN A 49 11.33 28.94 4.85
N CYS A 50 12.66 28.94 4.86
CA CYS A 50 13.42 29.84 5.70
C CYS A 50 13.39 31.26 5.14
N GLU A 51 13.26 32.28 5.99
CA GLU A 51 13.40 33.68 5.57
C GLU A 51 14.83 33.97 5.08
N ASN A 52 15.83 33.27 5.61
CA ASN A 52 17.21 33.39 5.18
C ASN A 52 17.51 32.41 4.03
N SER A 53 17.81 32.95 2.85
CA SER A 53 18.06 32.16 1.63
C SER A 53 19.28 31.24 1.77
N ASN A 54 20.31 31.61 2.55
CA ASN A 54 21.49 30.76 2.75
C ASN A 54 21.11 29.51 3.57
N ILE A 55 20.30 29.68 4.62
CA ILE A 55 19.81 28.58 5.44
C ILE A 55 18.90 27.69 4.60
N GLN A 56 18.01 28.27 3.81
CA GLN A 56 17.14 27.54 2.88
C GLN A 56 17.94 26.62 1.94
N ASN A 57 19.00 27.16 1.32
CA ASN A 57 19.83 26.39 0.40
C ASN A 57 20.51 25.22 1.09
N ILE A 58 21.05 25.41 2.30
CA ILE A 58 21.71 24.35 3.06
C ILE A 58 20.70 23.24 3.42
N VAL A 59 19.48 23.59 3.84
CA VAL A 59 18.44 22.59 4.14
C VAL A 59 18.04 21.81 2.89
N LEU A 60 17.93 22.47 1.73
CA LEU A 60 17.63 21.80 0.46
C LEU A 60 18.76 20.89 -0.02
N GLU A 61 20.04 21.27 0.24
CA GLU A 61 21.19 20.40 -0.03
C GLU A 61 21.21 19.17 0.89
N GLU A 62 20.88 19.33 2.18
CA GLU A 62 20.73 18.20 3.10
C GLU A 62 19.61 17.26 2.64
N LEU A 63 18.45 17.81 2.20
CA LEU A 63 17.34 17.04 1.66
C LEU A 63 17.75 16.28 0.39
N ALA A 64 18.43 16.94 -0.56
CA ALA A 64 18.91 16.30 -1.78
C ALA A 64 19.89 15.16 -1.47
N THR A 65 20.83 15.39 -0.55
CA THR A 65 21.79 14.36 -0.10
C THR A 65 21.10 13.17 0.57
N LYS A 66 20.07 13.42 1.37
CA LYS A 66 19.28 12.35 2.01
C LYS A 66 18.53 11.52 0.95
N LYS A 67 17.86 12.17 0.01
CA LYS A 67 17.15 11.50 -1.11
C LYS A 67 18.10 10.68 -2.00
N GLU A 68 19.29 11.21 -2.28
CA GLU A 68 20.32 10.51 -3.06
C GLU A 68 20.80 9.25 -2.32
N LYS A 69 21.05 9.34 -1.01
CA LYS A 69 21.40 8.18 -0.18
C LYS A 69 20.29 7.14 -0.13
N GLU A 70 19.04 7.56 0.02
CA GLU A 70 17.88 6.65 0.01
C GLU A 70 17.71 5.96 -1.35
N ALA A 71 17.86 6.71 -2.44
CA ALA A 71 17.82 6.17 -3.80
C ALA A 71 18.99 5.19 -4.06
N GLU A 72 20.19 5.51 -3.57
CA GLU A 72 21.35 4.62 -3.67
C GLU A 72 21.17 3.34 -2.86
N ILE A 73 20.66 3.44 -1.62
CA ILE A 73 20.33 2.28 -0.79
C ILE A 73 19.26 1.41 -1.48
N LYS A 74 18.24 2.04 -2.08
CA LYS A 74 17.22 1.34 -2.85
C LYS A 74 17.81 0.64 -4.07
N ARG A 75 18.70 1.31 -4.80
CA ARG A 75 19.40 0.74 -5.96
C ARG A 75 20.29 -0.43 -5.55
N GLN A 76 21.10 -0.29 -4.48
CA GLN A 76 21.95 -1.36 -3.98
C GLN A 76 21.14 -2.57 -3.50
N LYS A 77 20.02 -2.35 -2.81
CA LYS A 77 19.08 -3.43 -2.42
C LYS A 77 18.50 -4.14 -3.67
N GLN A 78 18.15 -3.41 -4.71
CA GLN A 78 17.66 -3.97 -5.97
C GLN A 78 18.75 -4.77 -6.72
N GLU A 79 19.97 -4.24 -6.79
CA GLU A 79 21.12 -4.92 -7.41
C GLU A 79 21.51 -6.18 -6.63
N GLU A 80 21.48 -6.13 -5.30
CA GLU A 80 21.76 -7.29 -4.45
C GLU A 80 20.69 -8.37 -4.58
N GLN A 81 19.41 -7.99 -4.66
CA GLN A 81 18.31 -8.93 -4.94
C GLN A 81 18.43 -9.53 -6.33
N ALA A 82 18.73 -8.74 -7.35
CA ALA A 82 18.97 -9.24 -8.72
C ALA A 82 20.20 -10.16 -8.79
N ARG A 83 21.24 -9.89 -8.01
CA ARG A 83 22.43 -10.73 -7.86
C ARG A 83 22.12 -12.04 -7.13
N LEU A 84 21.31 -12.00 -6.06
CA LEU A 84 20.84 -13.18 -5.34
C LEU A 84 20.00 -14.10 -6.22
N ILE A 85 19.12 -13.54 -7.05
CA ILE A 85 18.32 -14.29 -8.04
C ILE A 85 19.24 -14.96 -9.08
N LYS A 86 20.27 -14.26 -9.58
CA LYS A 86 21.25 -14.83 -10.52
C LYS A 86 22.14 -15.90 -9.88
N THR A 87 22.49 -15.77 -8.59
CA THR A 87 23.35 -16.74 -7.89
C THR A 87 22.59 -17.98 -7.44
N GLN A 88 21.29 -17.90 -7.20
CA GLN A 88 20.45 -19.07 -6.88
C GLN A 88 20.37 -20.08 -8.03
N THR A 89 20.69 -19.66 -9.25
CA THR A 89 20.76 -20.56 -10.42
C THR A 89 22.08 -21.34 -10.51
N ILE A 90 23.10 -21.10 -9.68
CA ILE A 90 24.47 -21.66 -9.90
C ILE A 90 25.12 -22.29 -8.65
N VAL A 91 24.60 -22.21 -7.42
CA VAL A 91 25.34 -22.71 -6.23
C VAL A 91 24.57 -23.77 -5.45
N LYS A 92 25.17 -24.96 -5.36
CA LYS A 92 24.79 -26.02 -4.40
C LYS A 92 25.08 -25.50 -2.97
N PRO A 93 24.19 -25.72 -1.98
CA PRO A 93 24.33 -25.12 -0.66
C PRO A 93 25.30 -25.87 0.23
N SER A 94 26.22 -25.16 0.88
CA SER A 94 26.87 -25.60 2.11
C SER A 94 26.42 -24.73 3.28
N GLY A 95 25.71 -25.35 4.23
CA GLY A 95 25.70 -25.07 5.68
C GLY A 95 25.14 -23.71 6.15
N THR A 96 23.93 -23.66 6.34
CA THR A 96 23.00 -23.15 7.38
C THR A 96 21.63 -22.98 6.69
N ARG A 97 20.65 -23.79 7.07
CA ARG A 97 19.32 -23.79 6.42
C ARG A 97 18.62 -22.46 6.68
N GLN A 98 18.80 -21.50 5.77
CA GLN A 98 17.80 -20.47 5.57
C GLN A 98 16.51 -21.20 5.14
N LYS A 99 15.42 -21.01 5.87
CA LYS A 99 14.12 -21.55 5.49
C LYS A 99 13.70 -20.88 4.19
N THR A 100 13.93 -21.51 3.05
CA THR A 100 13.34 -21.10 1.78
C THR A 100 11.87 -21.55 1.80
N TYR A 101 10.97 -20.62 1.75
CA TYR A 101 9.55 -20.92 1.58
C TYR A 101 9.25 -21.07 0.09
N PRO A 102 8.36 -22.01 -0.31
CA PRO A 102 7.88 -22.06 -1.69
C PRO A 102 7.19 -20.75 -2.05
N LYS A 103 7.30 -20.36 -3.32
CA LYS A 103 6.56 -19.20 -3.85
C LYS A 103 5.06 -19.43 -3.70
N GLU A 104 4.36 -18.46 -3.16
CA GLU A 104 2.89 -18.41 -3.10
C GLU A 104 2.40 -17.06 -3.62
N ASN A 105 1.12 -16.98 -3.96
CA ASN A 105 0.44 -15.74 -4.29
C ASN A 105 -0.15 -15.14 -3.01
N ILE A 106 -0.55 -13.87 -3.06
CA ILE A 106 -0.97 -13.15 -1.85
C ILE A 106 -2.22 -12.34 -2.08
N ALA A 107 -3.16 -12.44 -1.15
CA ALA A 107 -4.33 -11.58 -1.05
C ALA A 107 -4.21 -10.63 0.14
N PHE A 108 -4.36 -9.34 -0.09
CA PHE A 108 -4.31 -8.28 0.93
C PHE A 108 -5.70 -7.90 1.41
N LYS A 109 -5.82 -7.70 2.73
CA LYS A 109 -7.00 -7.12 3.38
C LYS A 109 -6.86 -5.61 3.42
N CYS A 110 -7.47 -4.92 2.47
CA CYS A 110 -7.44 -3.46 2.40
C CYS A 110 -8.70 -2.86 3.06
N ASN A 111 -8.55 -1.66 3.64
CA ASN A 111 -9.70 -0.85 4.03
C ASN A 111 -10.41 -0.34 2.77
N TYR A 112 -11.69 -0.03 2.89
CA TYR A 112 -12.42 0.53 1.76
C TYR A 112 -12.01 1.98 1.50
N CYS A 113 -11.68 2.27 0.24
CA CYS A 113 -11.37 3.61 -0.24
C CYS A 113 -12.22 3.89 -1.48
N ASN A 114 -13.09 4.90 -1.41
CA ASN A 114 -13.94 5.27 -2.55
C ASN A 114 -13.28 6.24 -3.52
N GLY A 115 -12.05 6.69 -3.24
CA GLY A 115 -11.30 7.61 -4.09
C GLY A 115 -11.86 9.03 -4.17
N GLY A 116 -12.78 9.38 -3.28
CA GLY A 116 -13.27 10.75 -3.12
C GLY A 116 -13.71 11.42 -4.41
N LEU A 117 -12.83 12.25 -4.96
CA LEU A 117 -13.07 13.06 -6.16
C LEU A 117 -12.63 12.40 -7.48
N ALA A 118 -12.33 11.08 -7.49
CA ALA A 118 -11.93 10.39 -8.71
C ALA A 118 -13.03 10.49 -9.78
N GLU A 119 -12.73 11.10 -10.93
CA GLU A 119 -13.67 11.35 -12.01
C GLU A 119 -14.37 10.09 -12.56
N ASN A 120 -13.67 8.97 -12.54
CA ASN A 120 -14.19 7.68 -13.05
C ASN A 120 -14.77 6.79 -11.94
N GLY A 121 -14.90 7.28 -10.70
CA GLY A 121 -15.43 6.54 -9.57
C GLY A 121 -14.58 5.34 -9.13
N ILE A 122 -13.34 5.26 -9.57
CA ILE A 122 -12.38 4.23 -9.13
C ILE A 122 -11.74 4.70 -7.83
N GLY A 123 -11.93 3.95 -6.76
CA GLY A 123 -11.24 4.14 -5.49
C GLY A 123 -9.73 3.87 -5.58
N TYR A 124 -9.04 4.08 -4.47
CA TYR A 124 -7.63 3.71 -4.30
C TYR A 124 -6.61 4.51 -5.13
N ILE A 125 -6.99 5.68 -5.63
CA ILE A 125 -6.12 6.58 -6.41
C ILE A 125 -6.01 7.98 -5.83
N CYS A 126 -6.86 8.37 -4.88
CA CYS A 126 -6.83 9.64 -4.16
C CYS A 126 -7.48 9.50 -2.76
N ALA A 127 -7.49 10.59 -1.99
CA ALA A 127 -8.11 10.63 -0.66
C ALA A 127 -9.60 10.25 -0.71
N CYS A 128 -10.12 9.72 0.38
CA CYS A 128 -11.54 9.38 0.53
C CYS A 128 -12.46 10.60 0.41
N SER A 129 -13.74 10.39 0.09
CA SER A 129 -14.78 11.43 0.21
C SER A 129 -14.96 11.87 1.67
N ASN A 130 -15.62 13.01 1.88
CA ASN A 130 -15.88 13.51 3.23
C ASN A 130 -16.65 12.47 4.07
N GLU A 131 -17.73 11.92 3.52
CA GLU A 131 -18.57 10.92 4.20
C GLU A 131 -17.76 9.67 4.55
N MET A 132 -16.78 9.30 3.70
CA MET A 132 -15.94 8.15 3.97
C MET A 132 -14.87 8.44 5.02
N ILE A 133 -14.35 9.67 5.08
CA ILE A 133 -13.44 10.11 6.14
C ILE A 133 -14.17 10.10 7.48
N ASP A 134 -15.37 10.67 7.55
CA ASP A 134 -16.20 10.68 8.76
C ASP A 134 -16.48 9.24 9.24
N TYR A 135 -16.89 8.35 8.33
CA TYR A 135 -17.11 6.94 8.64
C TYR A 135 -15.85 6.23 9.16
N ASN A 136 -14.70 6.47 8.54
CA ASN A 136 -13.43 5.83 8.92
C ASN A 136 -12.96 6.27 10.31
N ILE A 137 -13.26 7.50 10.70
CA ILE A 137 -12.89 8.07 11.99
C ILE A 137 -13.92 7.74 13.08
N GLU A 138 -15.21 8.01 12.83
CA GLU A 138 -16.25 7.93 13.86
C GLU A 138 -16.76 6.50 14.08
N VAL A 139 -16.90 5.72 13.00
CA VAL A 139 -17.56 4.41 13.01
C VAL A 139 -16.55 3.26 12.94
N ALA A 140 -15.71 3.25 11.91
CA ALA A 140 -14.74 2.18 11.69
C ALA A 140 -13.51 2.30 12.61
N GLN A 141 -13.20 3.51 13.07
CA GLN A 141 -12.08 3.83 13.96
C GLN A 141 -10.75 3.22 13.48
N HIS A 142 -10.47 3.41 12.19
CA HIS A 142 -9.20 2.93 11.62
C HIS A 142 -8.02 3.68 12.24
N ASN A 143 -7.05 2.96 12.77
CA ASN A 143 -5.93 3.53 13.54
C ASN A 143 -5.27 4.70 12.83
N TRP A 144 -4.91 4.55 11.54
CA TRP A 144 -4.28 5.63 10.79
C TRP A 144 -5.22 6.81 10.54
N CYS A 145 -6.50 6.56 10.23
CA CYS A 145 -7.46 7.63 9.99
C CYS A 145 -7.76 8.45 11.26
N CYS A 146 -7.57 7.86 12.45
CA CYS A 146 -7.74 8.51 13.75
C CYS A 146 -6.45 9.12 14.31
N ASP A 147 -5.32 8.92 13.65
CA ASP A 147 -4.00 9.43 14.08
C ASP A 147 -3.90 10.92 13.78
N ASP A 148 -3.38 11.71 14.74
CA ASP A 148 -3.23 13.16 14.60
C ASP A 148 -2.30 13.56 13.46
N ASP A 149 -1.36 12.69 13.07
CA ASP A 149 -0.46 12.89 11.92
C ASP A 149 -1.13 12.57 10.58
N SER A 150 -2.31 11.93 10.59
CA SER A 150 -3.05 11.61 9.37
C SER A 150 -3.63 12.87 8.70
N PRO A 151 -3.37 13.09 7.40
CA PRO A 151 -4.00 14.19 6.68
C PRO A 151 -5.54 14.14 6.70
N CYS A 152 -6.15 12.94 6.72
CA CYS A 152 -7.59 12.78 6.86
C CYS A 152 -8.09 13.26 8.22
N LYS A 153 -7.37 12.97 9.32
CA LYS A 153 -7.70 13.46 10.66
C LYS A 153 -7.55 14.97 10.76
N GLN A 154 -6.46 15.51 10.21
CA GLN A 154 -6.25 16.96 10.17
C GLN A 154 -7.35 17.69 9.37
N TYR A 155 -7.83 17.09 8.28
CA TYR A 155 -8.98 17.60 7.56
C TYR A 155 -10.27 17.53 8.39
N TYR A 156 -10.54 16.40 9.02
CA TYR A 156 -11.71 16.19 9.89
C TYR A 156 -11.75 17.19 11.05
N ASP A 157 -10.59 17.48 11.66
CA ASP A 157 -10.46 18.46 12.76
C ASP A 157 -10.44 19.93 12.27
N GLY A 158 -10.55 20.17 10.97
CA GLY A 158 -10.53 21.52 10.38
C GLY A 158 -9.16 22.20 10.41
N ILE A 159 -8.08 21.45 10.60
CA ILE A 159 -6.70 21.95 10.60
C ILE A 159 -6.24 22.25 9.15
N ILE A 160 -6.63 21.40 8.21
CA ILE A 160 -6.42 21.62 6.78
C ILE A 160 -7.76 21.64 6.04
N THR A 161 -7.79 22.30 4.89
CA THR A 161 -8.97 22.32 4.01
C THR A 161 -9.02 21.09 3.12
N ARG A 162 -10.20 20.80 2.53
CA ARG A 162 -10.34 19.74 1.53
C ARG A 162 -9.36 19.92 0.37
N LYS A 163 -9.18 21.14 -0.10
CA LYS A 163 -8.24 21.45 -1.19
C LYS A 163 -6.80 21.11 -0.83
N GLU A 164 -6.39 21.34 0.41
CA GLU A 164 -5.05 20.98 0.89
C GLU A 164 -4.89 19.45 0.99
N LEU A 165 -5.89 18.74 1.47
CA LEU A 165 -5.89 17.28 1.48
C LEU A 165 -5.79 16.69 0.06
N ASP A 166 -6.54 17.24 -0.89
CA ASP A 166 -6.50 16.81 -2.29
C ASP A 166 -5.14 17.12 -2.93
N SER A 167 -4.56 18.31 -2.66
CA SER A 167 -3.21 18.65 -3.11
C SER A 167 -2.14 17.68 -2.57
N ILE A 168 -2.23 17.28 -1.30
CA ILE A 168 -1.32 16.25 -0.73
C ILE A 168 -1.42 14.95 -1.53
N SER A 169 -2.65 14.54 -1.88
CA SER A 169 -2.87 13.32 -2.65
C SER A 169 -2.38 13.42 -4.09
N GLU A 170 -2.56 14.56 -4.75
CA GLU A 170 -2.17 14.79 -6.15
C GLU A 170 -0.67 14.97 -6.35
N GLU A 171 0.02 15.60 -5.40
CA GLU A 171 1.45 15.93 -5.44
C GLU A 171 2.35 14.78 -4.97
N ASP A 172 1.92 13.52 -5.05
CA ASP A 172 2.63 12.33 -4.55
C ASP A 172 2.92 12.33 -3.04
N GLY A 173 2.20 13.17 -2.29
CA GLY A 173 2.21 13.15 -0.83
C GLY A 173 1.51 11.91 -0.28
N PHE A 174 1.88 11.52 0.93
CA PHE A 174 1.29 10.37 1.60
C PHE A 174 0.04 10.76 2.39
N VAL A 175 -1.11 10.23 1.98
CA VAL A 175 -2.35 10.32 2.76
C VAL A 175 -2.57 9.02 3.54
N CYS A 176 -2.64 7.88 2.86
CA CYS A 176 -2.65 6.53 3.43
C CYS A 176 -2.27 5.51 2.32
N TYR A 177 -2.05 4.26 2.68
CA TYR A 177 -1.73 3.22 1.69
C TYR A 177 -2.84 3.05 0.66
N GLU A 178 -4.08 3.00 1.10
CA GLU A 178 -5.23 2.78 0.24
C GLU A 178 -5.47 3.92 -0.75
N SER A 179 -5.20 5.18 -0.36
CA SER A 179 -5.45 6.35 -1.22
C SER A 179 -4.58 6.39 -2.49
N GLN A 180 -3.52 5.61 -2.54
CA GLN A 180 -2.57 5.60 -3.66
C GLN A 180 -2.25 4.18 -4.18
N MET A 181 -2.95 3.17 -3.66
CA MET A 181 -2.64 1.76 -3.92
C MET A 181 -2.72 1.39 -5.40
N LEU A 182 -3.75 1.83 -6.13
CA LEU A 182 -3.88 1.60 -7.57
C LEU A 182 -3.12 2.62 -8.43
N ARG A 183 -2.71 3.75 -7.87
CA ARG A 183 -1.83 4.69 -8.55
C ARG A 183 -0.40 4.15 -8.60
N ASN A 184 0.09 3.66 -7.47
CA ASN A 184 1.46 3.18 -7.32
C ASN A 184 1.60 1.67 -7.56
N TRP A 185 0.50 0.93 -7.56
CA TRP A 185 0.47 -0.54 -7.64
C TRP A 185 1.40 -1.20 -6.63
N THR A 186 1.35 -0.70 -5.41
CA THR A 186 2.14 -1.18 -4.28
C THR A 186 1.22 -1.59 -3.14
N ALA A 187 1.48 -2.75 -2.55
CA ALA A 187 0.77 -3.24 -1.38
C ALA A 187 1.75 -3.59 -0.26
N PHE A 188 1.46 -3.12 0.95
CA PHE A 188 2.30 -3.29 2.12
C PHE A 188 1.74 -4.37 3.05
N ALA A 189 2.65 -5.07 3.75
CA ALA A 189 2.28 -6.07 4.74
C ALA A 189 1.59 -5.47 5.97
N GLY A 190 1.88 -4.20 6.28
CA GLY A 190 1.37 -3.49 7.42
C GLY A 190 2.08 -3.85 8.73
N PHE A 191 1.54 -3.33 9.82
CA PHE A 191 2.06 -3.53 11.16
C PHE A 191 1.06 -4.32 12.01
N ALA A 192 1.58 -5.27 12.77
CA ALA A 192 0.82 -5.99 13.78
C ALA A 192 1.01 -5.31 15.14
N LEU A 193 -0.06 -5.17 15.92
CA LEU A 193 0.03 -4.74 17.32
C LEU A 193 0.47 -5.93 18.17
N THR A 194 1.51 -5.73 18.98
CA THR A 194 1.91 -6.68 20.02
C THR A 194 0.95 -6.60 21.22
N LYS A 195 1.05 -7.56 22.14
CA LYS A 195 0.28 -7.52 23.39
C LYS A 195 0.55 -6.27 24.25
N GLU A 196 1.67 -5.61 24.04
CA GLU A 196 2.12 -4.39 24.71
C GLU A 196 1.80 -3.12 23.91
N ASN A 197 0.92 -3.23 22.92
CA ASN A 197 0.53 -2.15 21.99
C ASN A 197 1.69 -1.55 21.16
N HIS A 198 2.82 -2.25 21.04
CA HIS A 198 3.88 -1.82 20.15
C HIS A 198 3.60 -2.29 18.72
N GLN A 199 3.87 -1.43 17.76
CA GLN A 199 3.79 -1.77 16.35
C GLN A 199 5.00 -2.64 15.96
N ARG A 200 4.72 -3.76 15.29
CA ARG A 200 5.74 -4.63 14.72
C ARG A 200 5.51 -4.79 13.22
N PRO A 201 6.52 -4.51 12.37
CA PRO A 201 6.39 -4.70 10.93
C PRO A 201 6.12 -6.16 10.59
N MET A 202 5.24 -6.39 9.63
CA MET A 202 4.91 -7.73 9.13
C MET A 202 5.76 -8.08 7.92
N LYS A 203 6.05 -9.39 7.77
CA LYS A 203 6.90 -9.92 6.70
C LYS A 203 6.10 -10.67 5.66
N LEU A 204 6.59 -10.65 4.41
CA LEU A 204 6.02 -11.36 3.26
C LEU A 204 6.95 -12.50 2.82
N ASN A 205 7.06 -13.55 3.63
CA ASN A 205 8.08 -14.61 3.48
C ASN A 205 7.90 -15.51 2.25
N LYS A 206 6.69 -15.56 1.66
CA LYS A 206 6.37 -16.50 0.57
C LYS A 206 6.13 -15.83 -0.77
N VAL A 207 6.15 -14.50 -0.80
CA VAL A 207 5.91 -13.74 -2.03
C VAL A 207 7.24 -13.47 -2.72
N GLN A 208 7.25 -13.70 -4.01
CA GLN A 208 8.43 -13.52 -4.87
C GLN A 208 8.00 -12.85 -6.18
N VAL A 209 8.97 -12.47 -7.00
CA VAL A 209 8.70 -12.07 -8.38
C VAL A 209 7.89 -13.15 -9.10
N ASN A 210 6.92 -12.74 -9.88
CA ASN A 210 5.91 -13.60 -10.54
C ASN A 210 4.85 -14.20 -9.59
N SER A 211 4.78 -13.79 -8.33
CA SER A 211 3.57 -14.00 -7.53
C SER A 211 2.44 -13.08 -8.02
N LEU A 212 1.19 -13.52 -7.89
CA LEU A 212 0.02 -12.66 -8.07
C LEU A 212 -0.30 -11.97 -6.75
N ALA A 213 -0.36 -10.64 -6.76
CA ALA A 213 -0.91 -9.85 -5.67
C ALA A 213 -2.37 -9.53 -5.96
N ILE A 214 -3.24 -9.80 -4.98
CA ILE A 214 -4.69 -9.65 -5.07
C ILE A 214 -5.13 -8.67 -3.99
N LEU A 215 -5.74 -7.59 -4.40
CA LEU A 215 -6.22 -6.52 -3.52
C LEU A 215 -7.70 -6.75 -3.23
N THR A 216 -8.04 -6.93 -1.95
CA THR A 216 -9.41 -7.24 -1.54
C THR A 216 -9.94 -6.23 -0.53
N THR A 217 -11.21 -5.91 -0.64
CA THR A 217 -11.93 -5.06 0.31
C THR A 217 -13.39 -5.46 0.41
N ARG A 218 -14.13 -4.79 1.27
CA ARG A 218 -15.60 -4.82 1.36
C ARG A 218 -16.12 -3.42 1.62
N GLU A 219 -17.34 -3.12 1.19
CA GLU A 219 -17.93 -1.82 1.47
C GLU A 219 -18.21 -1.63 2.97
N PRO A 220 -18.33 -0.36 3.42
CA PRO A 220 -18.86 -0.06 4.75
C PRO A 220 -20.18 -0.80 4.99
N HIS A 221 -20.34 -1.36 6.19
CA HIS A 221 -21.50 -2.12 6.62
C HIS A 221 -21.72 -3.49 5.95
N ASP A 222 -20.98 -3.83 4.89
CA ASP A 222 -21.02 -5.17 4.31
C ASP A 222 -20.41 -6.21 5.27
N SER A 223 -20.89 -7.44 5.16
CA SER A 223 -20.34 -8.56 5.91
C SER A 223 -19.04 -9.07 5.26
N GLU A 224 -18.25 -9.86 6.02
CA GLU A 224 -16.99 -10.40 5.49
C GLU A 224 -17.22 -11.31 4.27
N LYS A 225 -18.36 -11.98 4.17
CA LYS A 225 -18.74 -12.82 3.01
C LYS A 225 -18.83 -12.03 1.69
N ASP A 226 -19.07 -10.72 1.76
CA ASP A 226 -19.25 -9.83 0.63
C ASP A 226 -17.92 -9.20 0.17
N ARG A 227 -16.76 -9.63 0.77
CA ARG A 227 -15.44 -9.18 0.37
C ARG A 227 -15.16 -9.52 -1.08
N PHE A 228 -14.76 -8.53 -1.86
CA PHE A 228 -14.48 -8.63 -3.28
C PHE A 228 -13.03 -8.26 -3.63
N VAL A 229 -12.61 -8.72 -4.81
CA VAL A 229 -11.34 -8.32 -5.43
C VAL A 229 -11.56 -7.02 -6.19
N PHE A 230 -10.74 -5.99 -5.94
CA PHE A 230 -10.81 -4.71 -6.65
C PHE A 230 -9.59 -4.44 -7.53
N GLY A 231 -8.53 -5.19 -7.36
CA GLY A 231 -7.33 -5.09 -8.18
C GLY A 231 -6.44 -6.32 -8.08
N VAL A 232 -5.69 -6.57 -9.13
CA VAL A 232 -4.68 -7.63 -9.20
C VAL A 232 -3.46 -7.15 -9.96
N PHE A 233 -2.28 -7.61 -9.59
CA PHE A 233 -1.06 -7.35 -10.34
C PHE A 233 -0.02 -8.45 -10.19
N LEU A 234 0.77 -8.66 -11.24
CA LEU A 234 1.91 -9.56 -11.22
C LEU A 234 3.08 -8.85 -10.56
N VAL A 235 3.59 -9.41 -9.49
CA VAL A 235 4.71 -8.84 -8.72
C VAL A 235 5.99 -8.89 -9.55
N ASP A 236 6.64 -7.74 -9.75
CA ASP A 236 7.97 -7.65 -10.36
C ASP A 236 9.03 -7.15 -9.37
N GLU A 237 8.62 -6.61 -8.22
CA GLU A 237 9.49 -6.30 -7.08
C GLU A 237 8.81 -6.73 -5.77
N ALA A 238 9.55 -7.44 -4.93
CA ALA A 238 9.09 -7.86 -3.60
C ALA A 238 10.19 -7.63 -2.57
N TYR A 239 9.81 -7.04 -1.44
CA TYR A 239 10.64 -6.93 -0.25
C TYR A 239 9.99 -7.71 0.89
N GLU A 240 10.72 -8.67 1.44
CA GLU A 240 10.19 -9.54 2.51
C GLU A 240 9.82 -8.75 3.76
N GLY A 241 10.53 -7.68 4.04
CA GLY A 241 10.47 -6.97 5.31
C GLY A 241 11.50 -7.47 6.32
N ASP A 242 11.82 -6.64 7.29
CA ASP A 242 12.76 -6.97 8.35
C ASP A 242 12.17 -6.65 9.74
N ASN A 243 13.00 -6.32 10.73
CA ASN A 243 12.53 -5.98 12.07
C ASN A 243 12.24 -4.47 12.23
N ARG A 244 12.53 -3.67 11.20
CA ARG A 244 12.33 -2.20 11.18
C ARG A 244 11.28 -1.82 10.16
N ASP A 245 11.35 -2.44 8.96
CA ASP A 245 10.52 -2.10 7.83
C ASP A 245 9.59 -3.25 7.47
N GLU A 246 8.34 -2.93 7.16
CA GLU A 246 7.36 -3.89 6.71
C GLU A 246 7.66 -4.40 5.29
N GLY A 247 7.21 -5.61 4.98
CA GLY A 247 7.29 -6.15 3.64
C GLY A 247 6.37 -5.41 2.67
N TYR A 248 6.75 -5.35 1.39
CA TYR A 248 5.89 -4.84 0.34
C TYR A 248 6.06 -5.63 -0.96
N VAL A 249 5.09 -5.47 -1.84
CA VAL A 249 5.12 -5.94 -3.22
C VAL A 249 4.67 -4.81 -4.14
N THR A 250 5.27 -4.72 -5.32
CA THR A 250 4.91 -3.70 -6.30
C THR A 250 5.09 -4.23 -7.72
N THR A 251 4.60 -3.46 -8.70
CA THR A 251 4.79 -3.75 -10.12
C THR A 251 4.89 -2.49 -10.96
N SER A 252 5.86 -2.48 -11.85
CA SER A 252 5.98 -1.54 -12.98
C SER A 252 5.42 -2.13 -14.27
N SER A 253 5.16 -3.45 -14.31
CA SER A 253 4.72 -4.17 -15.51
C SER A 253 3.32 -3.76 -15.98
N LYS A 254 2.98 -4.15 -17.22
CA LYS A 254 1.63 -3.98 -17.75
C LYS A 254 0.59 -4.93 -17.13
N TYR A 255 1.04 -6.02 -16.50
CA TYR A 255 0.17 -7.04 -15.92
C TYR A 255 -0.41 -6.58 -14.59
N LYS A 256 -1.32 -5.63 -14.67
CA LYS A 256 -2.07 -5.04 -13.56
C LYS A 256 -3.45 -4.61 -14.03
N LEU A 257 -4.47 -4.94 -13.25
CA LEU A 257 -5.88 -4.68 -13.58
C LEU A 257 -6.62 -4.20 -12.36
N SER A 258 -7.33 -3.08 -12.50
CA SER A 258 -8.33 -2.64 -11.54
C SER A 258 -9.73 -3.04 -12.03
N LEU A 259 -10.62 -3.27 -11.07
CA LEU A 259 -12.02 -3.58 -11.33
C LEU A 259 -12.89 -2.41 -10.90
N THR A 260 -13.85 -2.04 -11.73
CA THR A 260 -14.91 -1.14 -11.30
C THR A 260 -15.73 -1.80 -10.19
N LYS A 261 -16.50 -1.03 -9.43
CA LYS A 261 -17.34 -1.55 -8.35
C LYS A 261 -18.26 -2.68 -8.81
N ASP A 262 -18.91 -2.53 -9.99
CA ASP A 262 -19.81 -3.52 -10.56
C ASP A 262 -19.09 -4.80 -11.03
N GLU A 263 -17.85 -4.68 -11.47
CA GLU A 263 -16.99 -5.82 -11.81
C GLU A 263 -16.54 -6.55 -10.55
N ALA A 264 -16.04 -5.80 -9.58
CA ALA A 264 -15.49 -6.29 -8.32
C ALA A 264 -16.52 -7.13 -7.53
N LYS A 265 -17.77 -6.67 -7.44
CA LYS A 265 -18.88 -7.40 -6.78
C LYS A 265 -19.20 -8.76 -7.40
N LYS A 266 -18.72 -9.03 -8.62
CA LYS A 266 -18.85 -10.35 -9.26
C LYS A 266 -17.67 -11.28 -8.94
N VAL A 267 -16.59 -10.76 -8.37
CA VAL A 267 -15.36 -11.50 -8.04
C VAL A 267 -15.18 -11.51 -6.51
N LEU A 268 -16.02 -12.27 -5.83
CA LEU A 268 -15.99 -12.38 -4.37
C LEU A 268 -14.84 -13.27 -3.92
N PHE A 269 -13.99 -12.75 -3.05
CA PHE A 269 -12.78 -13.44 -2.57
C PHE A 269 -13.08 -14.81 -1.97
N TRP A 270 -14.16 -14.91 -1.20
CA TRP A 270 -14.54 -16.14 -0.52
C TRP A 270 -15.13 -17.24 -1.43
N ASN A 271 -15.26 -17.00 -2.73
CA ASN A 271 -15.50 -18.03 -3.73
C ASN A 271 -14.26 -18.90 -3.98
N TYR A 272 -13.06 -18.37 -3.72
CA TYR A 272 -11.78 -19.03 -4.03
C TYR A 272 -11.04 -19.49 -2.79
N TYR A 273 -11.25 -18.84 -1.65
CA TYR A 273 -10.50 -19.08 -0.44
C TYR A 273 -11.40 -19.59 0.70
N HIS A 274 -10.83 -20.46 1.54
CA HIS A 274 -11.41 -20.89 2.83
C HIS A 274 -10.32 -21.07 3.87
N ASN A 275 -10.66 -20.93 5.13
CA ASN A 275 -9.77 -21.24 6.24
C ASN A 275 -9.81 -22.77 6.51
N GLU A 276 -8.66 -23.40 6.68
CA GLU A 276 -8.57 -24.83 6.94
C GLU A 276 -9.34 -25.27 8.20
N ASN A 277 -9.28 -24.45 9.27
CA ASN A 277 -9.90 -24.75 10.57
C ASN A 277 -11.41 -24.40 10.64
N ALA A 278 -11.95 -23.65 9.69
CA ALA A 278 -13.36 -23.27 9.61
C ALA A 278 -13.73 -23.01 8.13
N PRO A 279 -13.77 -24.05 7.31
CA PRO A 279 -13.84 -23.90 5.86
C PRO A 279 -15.17 -23.30 5.37
N GLU A 280 -16.25 -23.41 6.14
CA GLU A 280 -17.56 -22.82 5.83
C GLU A 280 -17.70 -21.35 6.25
N LYS A 281 -16.70 -20.81 6.97
CA LYS A 281 -16.77 -19.44 7.48
C LYS A 281 -16.00 -18.47 6.60
N ALA A 282 -16.70 -17.54 5.98
CA ALA A 282 -16.12 -16.36 5.35
C ALA A 282 -15.63 -15.38 6.45
N ALA A 283 -14.46 -15.67 7.03
CA ALA A 283 -13.88 -14.86 8.10
C ALA A 283 -12.38 -14.64 7.86
N TRP A 284 -11.97 -13.38 7.72
CA TRP A 284 -10.55 -13.08 7.50
C TRP A 284 -9.69 -13.45 8.72
N GLY A 285 -10.22 -13.29 9.94
CA GLY A 285 -9.48 -13.54 11.17
C GLY A 285 -8.36 -12.52 11.39
N GLN A 286 -7.27 -12.97 12.02
CA GLN A 286 -6.10 -12.13 12.28
C GLN A 286 -5.19 -12.02 11.05
N GLY A 287 -4.40 -10.93 11.01
CA GLY A 287 -3.44 -10.65 9.94
C GLY A 287 -4.05 -9.89 8.76
N LEU A 288 -3.18 -9.23 8.00
CA LEU A 288 -3.56 -8.32 6.91
C LEU A 288 -3.43 -8.95 5.53
N HIS A 289 -2.94 -10.17 5.44
CA HIS A 289 -2.82 -10.90 4.16
C HIS A 289 -3.08 -12.40 4.32
N ARG A 290 -3.34 -13.06 3.20
CA ARG A 290 -3.47 -14.51 3.06
C ARG A 290 -2.68 -14.98 1.87
N TYR A 291 -1.95 -16.08 2.04
CA TYR A 291 -1.34 -16.78 0.92
C TYR A 291 -2.36 -17.66 0.24
N ILE A 292 -2.29 -17.75 -1.08
CA ILE A 292 -3.19 -18.55 -1.91
C ILE A 292 -2.39 -19.35 -2.95
N THR A 293 -2.96 -20.46 -3.39
CA THR A 293 -2.31 -21.33 -4.39
C THR A 293 -2.33 -20.70 -5.79
N ASP A 294 -1.53 -21.28 -6.68
CA ASP A 294 -1.48 -20.86 -8.08
C ASP A 294 -2.83 -21.13 -8.80
N GLU A 295 -3.53 -22.22 -8.46
CA GLU A 295 -4.86 -22.53 -9.03
C GLU A 295 -5.94 -21.54 -8.55
N GLN A 296 -5.88 -21.13 -7.28
CA GLN A 296 -6.79 -20.10 -6.75
C GLN A 296 -6.55 -18.77 -7.46
N ALA A 297 -5.29 -18.39 -7.62
CA ALA A 297 -4.89 -17.16 -8.32
C ALA A 297 -5.32 -17.18 -9.80
N ALA A 298 -5.08 -18.28 -10.52
CA ALA A 298 -5.49 -18.45 -11.90
C ALA A 298 -7.03 -18.42 -12.07
N SER A 299 -7.77 -19.01 -11.11
CA SER A 299 -9.25 -18.97 -11.12
C SER A 299 -9.78 -17.56 -10.91
N ILE A 300 -9.17 -16.76 -10.05
CA ILE A 300 -9.51 -15.34 -9.88
C ILE A 300 -9.26 -14.58 -11.20
N LEU A 301 -8.09 -14.77 -11.85
CA LEU A 301 -7.80 -14.15 -13.14
C LEU A 301 -8.80 -14.57 -14.23
N LYS A 302 -9.19 -15.85 -14.28
CA LYS A 302 -10.21 -16.36 -15.23
C LYS A 302 -11.56 -15.67 -15.08
N ASP A 303 -12.00 -15.45 -13.83
CA ASP A 303 -13.23 -14.73 -13.57
C ASP A 303 -13.10 -13.21 -13.88
N ILE A 304 -11.91 -12.63 -13.66
CA ILE A 304 -11.61 -11.26 -14.11
C ILE A 304 -11.71 -11.14 -15.63
N VAL A 305 -11.18 -12.09 -16.40
CA VAL A 305 -11.37 -12.14 -17.86
C VAL A 305 -12.87 -12.12 -18.20
N SER A 306 -13.66 -12.94 -17.50
CA SER A 306 -15.09 -13.02 -17.75
C SER A 306 -15.83 -11.69 -17.48
N VAL A 307 -15.49 -10.97 -16.40
CA VAL A 307 -16.11 -9.67 -16.08
C VAL A 307 -15.60 -8.51 -16.95
N LYS A 308 -14.41 -8.67 -17.57
CA LYS A 308 -13.82 -7.71 -18.51
C LYS A 308 -14.30 -7.90 -19.97
N LYS A 309 -15.04 -8.96 -20.24
CA LYS A 309 -15.54 -9.26 -21.59
C LYS A 309 -16.35 -8.08 -22.17
N GLY A 310 -16.02 -7.69 -23.40
CA GLY A 310 -16.61 -6.54 -24.08
C GLY A 310 -16.13 -5.17 -23.57
N LYS A 311 -15.09 -5.11 -22.76
CA LYS A 311 -14.52 -3.88 -22.19
C LYS A 311 -13.12 -3.58 -22.71
N LYS A 312 -12.63 -2.36 -22.47
CA LYS A 312 -11.33 -1.87 -22.94
C LYS A 312 -10.17 -2.80 -22.51
N ASP A 313 -10.25 -3.38 -21.33
CA ASP A 313 -9.14 -4.15 -20.73
C ASP A 313 -9.30 -5.67 -20.97
N GLU A 314 -10.24 -6.11 -21.82
CA GLU A 314 -10.48 -7.55 -22.10
C GLU A 314 -9.23 -8.25 -22.61
N ALA A 315 -8.57 -7.67 -23.63
CA ALA A 315 -7.36 -8.26 -24.21
C ALA A 315 -6.21 -8.37 -23.20
N LEU A 316 -6.03 -7.35 -22.37
CA LEU A 316 -5.02 -7.37 -21.31
C LEU A 316 -5.35 -8.40 -20.23
N ALA A 317 -6.62 -8.54 -19.86
CA ALA A 317 -7.05 -9.55 -18.89
C ALA A 317 -6.78 -10.98 -19.39
N GLN A 318 -7.07 -11.24 -20.67
CA GLN A 318 -6.81 -12.53 -21.29
C GLN A 318 -5.29 -12.81 -21.35
N GLU A 319 -4.50 -11.85 -21.84
CA GLU A 319 -3.03 -11.97 -21.90
C GLU A 319 -2.42 -12.17 -20.49
N PHE A 320 -2.95 -11.50 -19.48
CA PHE A 320 -2.49 -11.65 -18.10
C PHE A 320 -2.73 -13.05 -17.56
N LEU A 321 -3.93 -13.61 -17.76
CA LEU A 321 -4.25 -14.98 -17.39
C LEU A 321 -3.30 -15.97 -18.07
N GLU A 322 -3.14 -15.88 -19.40
CA GLU A 322 -2.25 -16.73 -20.18
C GLU A 322 -0.81 -16.67 -19.68
N ARG A 323 -0.30 -15.45 -19.48
CA ARG A 323 1.06 -15.23 -18.95
C ARG A 323 1.25 -15.79 -17.56
N PHE A 324 0.29 -15.61 -16.65
CA PHE A 324 0.34 -16.16 -15.30
C PHE A 324 0.36 -17.70 -15.32
N CYS A 325 -0.51 -18.30 -16.12
CA CYS A 325 -0.59 -19.75 -16.27
C CYS A 325 0.68 -20.33 -16.90
N GLU A 326 1.24 -19.66 -17.91
CA GLU A 326 2.53 -20.05 -18.52
C GLU A 326 3.66 -20.08 -17.47
N ILE A 327 3.81 -19.02 -16.69
CA ILE A 327 4.86 -18.90 -15.66
C ILE A 327 4.73 -20.01 -14.59
N ASN A 328 3.52 -20.39 -14.24
CA ASN A 328 3.23 -21.37 -13.18
C ASN A 328 2.96 -22.78 -13.72
N SER A 329 3.11 -22.99 -15.03
CA SER A 329 2.87 -24.30 -15.68
C SER A 329 1.47 -24.85 -15.44
N ILE A 330 0.45 -23.96 -15.49
CA ILE A 330 -0.97 -24.29 -15.30
C ILE A 330 -1.63 -24.43 -16.65
N ASP A 331 -2.36 -25.52 -16.88
CA ASP A 331 -3.27 -25.61 -18.02
C ASP A 331 -4.62 -24.97 -17.65
N ILE A 332 -5.00 -23.93 -18.41
CA ILE A 332 -6.25 -23.18 -18.19
C ILE A 332 -7.48 -24.09 -18.32
N SER A 333 -7.40 -25.14 -19.17
CA SER A 333 -8.49 -26.10 -19.38
C SER A 333 -8.71 -27.04 -18.18
N ASP A 334 -7.65 -27.27 -17.41
CA ASP A 334 -7.65 -28.18 -16.27
C ASP A 334 -7.84 -27.48 -14.91
N LEU A 335 -8.08 -26.15 -14.93
CA LEU A 335 -8.35 -25.40 -13.70
C LEU A 335 -9.54 -25.99 -12.95
N PRO A 336 -9.34 -26.40 -11.67
CA PRO A 336 -10.41 -26.98 -10.87
C PRO A 336 -11.50 -25.95 -10.56
N ILE A 337 -12.71 -26.41 -10.38
CA ILE A 337 -13.77 -25.56 -9.84
C ILE A 337 -13.41 -25.24 -8.40
N MET A 338 -13.20 -23.94 -8.12
CA MET A 338 -12.90 -23.51 -6.77
C MET A 338 -14.08 -23.70 -5.83
N VAL A 339 -13.80 -24.20 -4.63
CA VAL A 339 -14.79 -24.38 -3.56
C VAL A 339 -14.30 -23.60 -2.35
N GLY A 340 -14.56 -22.30 -2.37
CA GLY A 340 -14.25 -21.40 -1.26
C GLY A 340 -15.30 -21.47 -0.14
N ALA A 341 -15.16 -20.59 0.85
CA ALA A 341 -16.06 -20.61 2.02
C ALA A 341 -17.54 -20.39 1.70
N LEU A 342 -17.86 -19.70 0.59
CA LEU A 342 -19.26 -19.45 0.20
C LEU A 342 -19.96 -20.68 -0.40
N GLN A 343 -19.22 -21.65 -0.94
CA GLN A 343 -19.76 -22.89 -1.51
C GLN A 343 -19.79 -24.05 -0.52
N ARG A 344 -19.18 -23.89 0.65
CA ARG A 344 -19.14 -24.91 1.71
C ARG A 344 -20.35 -24.74 2.64
N LYS A 345 -21.01 -25.83 2.96
CA LYS A 345 -22.13 -25.89 3.91
C LYS A 345 -21.72 -26.60 5.18
#